data_98e70711622f8f111d70c0a581424892
#
_entry.id   98e70711622f8f111d70c0a581424892
#
_cell.length_a   1.000
_cell.length_b   1.000
_cell.length_c   1.000
_cell.angle_alpha   90.00
_cell.angle_beta   90.00
_cell.angle_gamma   90.00
#
_symmetry.space_group_name_H-M   'P 1'
#
loop_
_entity.id
_entity.type
_entity.pdbx_description
1 polymer ?
#
loop_
_entity_poly.entity_id
_entity_poly.type
_entity_poly.pdbx_seq_one_letter_code
_entity_poly.pdbx_strand_id
1 'polypeptide(L)'
;MRTKVVALVAVTALCSAVAVVASARTTANGLPAYTDGWQKWPKINRKPFTSKGPLSGAHTGLKNVYASRRKVRSKYPNGSVIVKTIVRPGTRYVGQFAVMRKVGGRWRFVEFERSSARARYTVLAQGQLCTSCHVMARANDYVFTKR
;
A
#
# COMPACT_ATOMS: atom_id res chain seq x y z
N MET A 1 39.79 60.20 22.88
CA MET A 1 39.02 59.45 21.87
C MET A 1 38.48 58.19 22.47
N ARG A 2 37.16 58.08 22.66
CA ARG A 2 36.50 56.89 23.24
C ARG A 2 35.79 56.16 22.08
N THR A 3 36.27 54.98 21.72
CA THR A 3 35.70 54.12 20.68
C THR A 3 34.53 53.33 21.28
N LYS A 4 33.31 53.56 20.79
CA LYS A 4 32.13 52.80 21.16
C LYS A 4 32.07 51.54 20.29
N VAL A 5 32.15 50.36 20.91
CA VAL A 5 31.91 49.07 20.25
C VAL A 5 30.41 48.78 20.32
N VAL A 6 29.76 48.69 19.15
CA VAL A 6 28.36 48.29 18.99
C VAL A 6 28.34 46.78 18.77
N ALA A 7 27.84 46.02 19.70
CA ALA A 7 27.63 44.58 19.58
C ALA A 7 26.32 44.34 18.82
N LEU A 8 26.42 43.72 17.65
CA LEU A 8 25.26 43.28 16.85
C LEU A 8 24.84 41.88 17.33
N VAL A 9 23.70 41.80 17.96
CA VAL A 9 23.09 40.50 18.38
C VAL A 9 22.25 39.97 17.22
N ALA A 10 22.74 38.94 16.54
CA ALA A 10 21.98 38.22 15.51
C ALA A 10 21.03 37.21 16.18
N VAL A 11 19.74 37.47 16.10
CA VAL A 11 18.68 36.53 16.54
C VAL A 11 18.39 35.56 15.39
N THR A 12 18.90 34.33 15.46
CA THR A 12 18.55 33.24 14.54
C THR A 12 17.24 32.63 14.96
N ALA A 13 16.16 32.92 14.23
CA ALA A 13 14.87 32.25 14.40
C ALA A 13 14.95 30.82 13.83
N LEU A 14 14.98 29.81 14.69
CA LEU A 14 14.79 28.41 14.27
C LEU A 14 13.32 28.18 13.91
N CYS A 15 13.01 28.13 12.63
CA CYS A 15 11.73 27.61 12.14
C CYS A 15 11.73 26.09 12.26
N SER A 16 11.16 25.56 13.34
CA SER A 16 10.87 24.13 13.48
C SER A 16 9.72 23.74 12.56
N ALA A 17 10.04 23.13 11.42
CA ALA A 17 9.05 22.57 10.52
C ALA A 17 8.41 21.34 11.21
N VAL A 18 7.23 21.48 11.76
CA VAL A 18 6.41 20.36 12.25
C VAL A 18 5.92 19.60 11.03
N ALA A 19 6.53 18.44 10.76
CA ALA A 19 6.05 17.51 9.76
C ALA A 19 4.71 16.93 10.22
N VAL A 20 3.61 17.44 9.68
CA VAL A 20 2.27 16.87 9.85
C VAL A 20 2.26 15.53 9.13
N VAL A 21 2.41 14.44 9.88
CA VAL A 21 2.20 13.08 9.37
C VAL A 21 0.70 12.95 9.13
N ALA A 22 0.26 13.14 7.89
CA ALA A 22 -1.12 12.92 7.49
C ALA A 22 -1.44 11.44 7.65
N SER A 23 -2.05 11.05 8.76
CA SER A 23 -2.60 9.72 8.96
C SER A 23 -3.62 9.44 7.86
N ALA A 24 -3.42 8.39 7.09
CA ALA A 24 -4.38 7.99 6.06
C ALA A 24 -5.73 7.72 6.73
N ARG A 25 -6.78 8.44 6.31
CA ARG A 25 -8.15 8.18 6.78
C ARG A 25 -8.50 6.73 6.52
N THR A 26 -9.07 6.05 7.51
CA THR A 26 -9.58 4.68 7.39
C THR A 26 -11.08 4.70 7.19
N THR A 27 -11.58 3.72 6.44
CA THR A 27 -13.01 3.48 6.24
C THR A 27 -13.64 2.80 7.47
N ALA A 28 -14.97 2.71 7.50
CA ALA A 28 -15.69 2.02 8.57
C ALA A 28 -15.26 0.56 8.73
N ASN A 29 -14.84 -0.11 7.65
CA ASN A 29 -14.35 -1.49 7.68
C ASN A 29 -12.84 -1.64 8.02
N GLY A 30 -12.13 -0.54 8.32
CA GLY A 30 -10.72 -0.55 8.72
C GLY A 30 -9.71 -0.47 7.58
N LEU A 31 -10.15 -0.44 6.31
CA LEU A 31 -9.24 -0.26 5.16
C LEU A 31 -8.93 1.23 4.94
N PRO A 32 -7.79 1.57 4.31
CA PRO A 32 -7.50 2.96 3.95
C PRO A 32 -8.52 3.53 2.98
N ALA A 33 -8.94 4.79 3.17
CA ALA A 33 -9.94 5.45 2.33
C ALA A 33 -9.55 5.51 0.84
N TYR A 34 -8.27 5.51 0.50
CA TYR A 34 -7.82 5.46 -0.90
C TYR A 34 -8.11 4.11 -1.59
N THR A 35 -8.63 3.12 -0.88
CA THR A 35 -9.14 1.85 -1.45
C THR A 35 -10.64 1.87 -1.70
N ASP A 36 -11.35 2.95 -1.36
CA ASP A 36 -12.80 3.02 -1.53
C ASP A 36 -13.22 2.76 -2.98
N GLY A 37 -14.31 2.03 -3.13
CA GLY A 37 -14.83 1.67 -4.46
C GLY A 37 -13.99 0.65 -5.22
N TRP A 38 -13.03 -0.04 -4.59
CA TRP A 38 -12.16 -1.02 -5.24
C TRP A 38 -12.94 -2.13 -5.99
N GLN A 39 -14.14 -2.45 -5.56
CA GLN A 39 -15.00 -3.46 -6.20
C GLN A 39 -15.39 -3.07 -7.64
N LYS A 40 -15.36 -1.77 -7.95
CA LYS A 40 -15.66 -1.21 -9.28
C LYS A 40 -14.41 -1.08 -10.16
N TRP A 41 -13.22 -1.35 -9.62
CA TRP A 41 -11.98 -1.23 -10.39
C TRP A 41 -11.80 -2.40 -11.35
N PRO A 42 -11.11 -2.20 -12.48
CA PRO A 42 -10.76 -3.28 -13.37
C PRO A 42 -10.05 -4.43 -12.66
N LYS A 43 -10.61 -5.64 -12.79
CA LYS A 43 -9.93 -6.87 -12.36
C LYS A 43 -8.85 -7.20 -13.39
N ILE A 44 -7.60 -7.39 -12.93
CA ILE A 44 -6.43 -7.58 -13.81
C ILE A 44 -5.99 -9.05 -13.95
N ASN A 45 -6.59 -9.97 -13.21
CA ASN A 45 -6.48 -11.42 -13.44
C ASN A 45 -7.78 -11.95 -14.05
N ARG A 46 -7.67 -12.80 -15.09
CA ARG A 46 -8.87 -13.38 -15.77
C ARG A 46 -9.66 -14.29 -14.84
N LYS A 47 -8.98 -15.21 -14.15
CA LYS A 47 -9.58 -16.19 -13.23
C LYS A 47 -8.96 -16.01 -11.83
N PRO A 48 -9.70 -16.29 -10.75
CA PRO A 48 -9.11 -16.38 -9.42
C PRO A 48 -7.96 -17.38 -9.41
N PHE A 49 -6.91 -17.13 -8.61
CA PHE A 49 -5.73 -17.98 -8.58
C PHE A 49 -5.21 -18.17 -7.15
N THR A 50 -4.45 -19.24 -6.93
CA THR A 50 -3.66 -19.48 -5.72
C THR A 50 -2.17 -19.32 -6.05
N SER A 51 -1.34 -18.97 -5.07
CA SER A 51 0.11 -18.98 -5.22
C SER A 51 0.62 -20.43 -5.22
N LYS A 52 1.70 -20.68 -5.96
CA LYS A 52 2.38 -21.99 -6.04
C LYS A 52 3.88 -21.77 -5.82
N GLY A 53 4.59 -22.87 -5.49
CA GLY A 53 6.04 -22.87 -5.29
C GLY A 53 6.47 -22.05 -4.08
N PRO A 54 7.64 -21.40 -4.10
CA PRO A 54 8.21 -20.67 -2.95
C PRO A 54 7.29 -19.58 -2.39
N LEU A 55 6.33 -19.07 -3.19
CA LEU A 55 5.36 -18.06 -2.78
C LEU A 55 4.04 -18.64 -2.27
N SER A 56 3.92 -19.97 -2.12
CA SER A 56 2.66 -20.61 -1.70
C SER A 56 2.20 -20.16 -0.32
N GLY A 57 3.12 -19.90 0.61
CA GLY A 57 2.82 -19.39 1.96
C GLY A 57 2.42 -17.90 2.00
N ALA A 58 2.81 -17.12 0.98
CA ALA A 58 2.45 -15.71 0.93
C ALA A 58 1.01 -15.53 0.43
N HIS A 59 0.18 -14.86 1.22
CA HIS A 59 -1.22 -14.63 0.87
C HIS A 59 -1.97 -15.94 0.55
N THR A 60 -2.02 -16.88 1.48
CA THR A 60 -2.64 -18.21 1.28
C THR A 60 -4.14 -18.07 1.03
N GLY A 61 -4.60 -18.64 -0.10
CA GLY A 61 -6.00 -18.64 -0.49
C GLY A 61 -6.26 -18.24 -1.93
N LEU A 62 -7.55 -18.13 -2.28
CA LEU A 62 -8.02 -17.76 -3.61
C LEU A 62 -7.96 -16.25 -3.78
N LYS A 63 -7.30 -15.78 -4.85
CA LYS A 63 -6.95 -14.37 -5.07
C LYS A 63 -7.63 -13.76 -6.27
N ASN A 64 -8.10 -12.51 -6.12
CA ASN A 64 -8.38 -11.60 -7.21
C ASN A 64 -7.56 -10.32 -7.03
N VAL A 65 -7.18 -9.71 -8.14
CA VAL A 65 -6.37 -8.48 -8.16
C VAL A 65 -7.07 -7.41 -8.97
N TYR A 66 -7.18 -6.22 -8.41
CA TYR A 66 -7.85 -5.06 -8.99
C TYR A 66 -6.88 -3.89 -9.03
N ALA A 67 -7.01 -3.04 -10.04
CA ALA A 67 -6.18 -1.84 -10.20
C ALA A 67 -7.04 -0.61 -10.38
N SER A 68 -6.78 0.45 -9.62
CA SER A 68 -7.50 1.74 -9.74
C SER A 68 -7.20 2.46 -11.06
N ARG A 69 -6.06 2.14 -11.69
CA ARG A 69 -5.60 2.73 -12.96
C ARG A 69 -5.01 1.65 -13.86
N ARG A 70 -5.09 1.87 -15.17
CA ARG A 70 -4.41 1.02 -16.17
C ARG A 70 -2.92 1.36 -16.23
N LYS A 71 -2.10 0.42 -16.68
CA LYS A 71 -0.70 0.68 -17.01
C LYS A 71 -0.60 1.63 -18.19
N VAL A 72 0.38 2.53 -18.11
CA VAL A 72 0.86 3.33 -19.24
C VAL A 72 2.19 2.72 -19.64
N ARG A 73 2.29 2.24 -20.89
CA ARG A 73 3.38 1.37 -21.34
C ARG A 73 3.45 0.11 -20.44
N SER A 74 4.53 -0.10 -19.68
CA SER A 74 4.71 -1.28 -18.82
C SER A 74 4.50 -0.99 -17.32
N LYS A 75 4.23 0.28 -16.93
CA LYS A 75 4.21 0.71 -15.52
C LYS A 75 2.87 1.32 -15.13
N TYR A 76 2.50 1.17 -13.89
CA TYR A 76 1.38 1.91 -13.32
C TYR A 76 1.78 3.37 -13.04
N PRO A 77 0.94 4.35 -13.37
CA PRO A 77 1.22 5.75 -13.08
C PRO A 77 1.24 6.02 -11.56
N ASN A 78 1.87 7.14 -11.18
CA ASN A 78 1.86 7.58 -9.79
C ASN A 78 0.41 7.80 -9.29
N GLY A 79 0.14 7.49 -8.02
CA GLY A 79 -1.21 7.49 -7.44
C GLY A 79 -2.02 6.23 -7.73
N SER A 80 -1.50 5.25 -8.50
CA SER A 80 -2.18 3.95 -8.68
C SER A 80 -2.27 3.19 -7.37
N VAL A 81 -3.39 2.51 -7.20
CA VAL A 81 -3.63 1.55 -6.11
C VAL A 81 -3.93 0.19 -6.71
N ILE A 82 -3.26 -0.85 -6.23
CA ILE A 82 -3.54 -2.24 -6.52
C ILE A 82 -4.09 -2.89 -5.26
N VAL A 83 -5.20 -3.59 -5.41
CA VAL A 83 -5.82 -4.36 -4.34
C VAL A 83 -5.79 -5.83 -4.71
N LYS A 84 -5.34 -6.66 -3.79
CA LYS A 84 -5.45 -8.11 -3.87
C LYS A 84 -6.35 -8.59 -2.75
N THR A 85 -7.50 -9.16 -3.11
CA THR A 85 -8.39 -9.83 -2.16
C THR A 85 -8.01 -11.28 -2.04
N ILE A 86 -8.04 -11.81 -0.82
CA ILE A 86 -7.70 -13.21 -0.53
C ILE A 86 -8.84 -13.84 0.28
N VAL A 87 -9.43 -14.90 -0.28
CA VAL A 87 -10.37 -15.78 0.42
C VAL A 87 -9.58 -16.96 0.92
N ARG A 88 -9.45 -17.10 2.25
CA ARG A 88 -8.70 -18.20 2.88
C ARG A 88 -9.42 -19.53 2.69
N PRO A 89 -8.71 -20.67 2.64
CA PRO A 89 -9.31 -21.99 2.64
C PRO A 89 -10.33 -22.14 3.79
N GLY A 90 -11.46 -22.79 3.51
CA GLY A 90 -12.53 -22.98 4.50
C GLY A 90 -13.40 -21.75 4.79
N THR A 91 -13.16 -20.60 4.15
CA THR A 91 -13.97 -19.38 4.34
C THR A 91 -14.68 -18.97 3.05
N ARG A 92 -15.74 -18.15 3.19
CA ARG A 92 -16.48 -17.57 2.06
C ARG A 92 -16.36 -16.05 1.98
N TYR A 93 -15.48 -15.43 2.76
CA TYR A 93 -15.28 -13.99 2.80
C TYR A 93 -13.82 -13.63 2.51
N VAL A 94 -13.60 -12.39 2.11
CA VAL A 94 -12.23 -11.86 1.94
C VAL A 94 -11.62 -11.68 3.33
N GLY A 95 -10.80 -12.64 3.75
CA GLY A 95 -10.15 -12.65 5.07
C GLY A 95 -8.86 -11.83 5.10
N GLN A 96 -8.17 -11.72 3.95
CA GLN A 96 -6.98 -10.88 3.81
C GLN A 96 -7.13 -9.91 2.64
N PHE A 97 -6.50 -8.75 2.77
CA PHE A 97 -6.61 -7.65 1.81
C PHE A 97 -5.26 -6.95 1.68
N ALA A 98 -4.53 -7.27 0.61
CA ALA A 98 -3.22 -6.69 0.38
C ALA A 98 -3.33 -5.48 -0.56
N VAL A 99 -2.68 -4.39 -0.20
CA VAL A 99 -2.72 -3.11 -0.92
C VAL A 99 -1.32 -2.68 -1.30
N MET A 100 -1.16 -2.25 -2.55
CA MET A 100 0.00 -1.54 -3.04
C MET A 100 -0.46 -0.15 -3.50
N ARG A 101 0.18 0.92 -3.02
CA ARG A 101 -0.06 2.29 -3.46
C ARG A 101 1.22 2.91 -4.00
N LYS A 102 1.17 3.49 -5.20
CA LYS A 102 2.32 4.15 -5.82
C LYS A 102 2.37 5.63 -5.41
N VAL A 103 3.42 6.02 -4.69
CA VAL A 103 3.62 7.38 -4.18
C VAL A 103 5.04 7.83 -4.50
N GLY A 104 5.20 8.96 -5.19
CA GLY A 104 6.52 9.45 -5.60
C GLY A 104 7.28 8.44 -6.48
N GLY A 105 6.58 7.71 -7.36
CA GLY A 105 7.17 6.68 -8.22
C GLY A 105 7.50 5.36 -7.52
N ARG A 106 7.35 5.26 -6.21
CA ARG A 106 7.66 4.05 -5.41
C ARG A 106 6.40 3.38 -4.89
N TRP A 107 6.40 2.05 -4.82
CA TRP A 107 5.33 1.29 -4.22
C TRP A 107 5.44 1.27 -2.69
N ARG A 108 4.31 1.49 -2.02
CA ARG A 108 4.09 1.26 -0.59
C ARG A 108 3.18 0.05 -0.46
N PHE A 109 3.53 -0.86 0.45
CA PHE A 109 2.83 -2.13 0.64
C PHE A 109 2.26 -2.20 2.04
N VAL A 110 1.02 -2.67 2.14
CA VAL A 110 0.39 -3.00 3.41
C VAL A 110 -0.59 -4.15 3.20
N GLU A 111 -0.60 -5.09 4.13
CA GLU A 111 -1.54 -6.19 4.17
C GLU A 111 -2.41 -6.07 5.40
N PHE A 112 -3.68 -6.35 5.22
CA PHE A 112 -4.70 -6.32 6.25
C PHE A 112 -5.33 -7.70 6.39
N GLU A 113 -5.81 -8.01 7.59
CA GLU A 113 -6.61 -9.20 7.83
C GLU A 113 -7.82 -8.90 8.70
N ARG A 114 -8.78 -9.83 8.68
CA ARG A 114 -9.93 -9.85 9.59
C ARG A 114 -10.31 -11.29 9.96
N SER A 115 -10.81 -11.45 11.17
CA SER A 115 -11.15 -12.76 11.74
C SER A 115 -12.51 -13.30 11.28
N SER A 116 -13.41 -12.44 10.79
CA SER A 116 -14.74 -12.84 10.31
C SER A 116 -15.25 -11.88 9.22
N ALA A 117 -16.35 -12.23 8.56
CA ALA A 117 -16.97 -11.41 7.52
C ALA A 117 -17.41 -10.02 8.03
N ARG A 118 -17.72 -9.88 9.32
CA ARG A 118 -18.19 -8.64 9.95
C ARG A 118 -17.09 -7.89 10.70
N ALA A 119 -15.95 -8.55 10.98
CA ALA A 119 -14.83 -7.90 11.67
C ALA A 119 -14.20 -6.81 10.80
N ARG A 120 -13.65 -5.79 11.46
CA ARG A 120 -12.84 -4.77 10.81
C ARG A 120 -11.50 -5.35 10.41
N TYR A 121 -10.93 -4.82 9.34
CA TYR A 121 -9.56 -5.13 8.96
C TYR A 121 -8.57 -4.45 9.90
N THR A 122 -7.53 -5.18 10.26
CA THR A 122 -6.35 -4.71 11.00
C THR A 122 -5.11 -4.95 10.16
N VAL A 123 -4.05 -4.19 10.40
CA VAL A 123 -2.78 -4.36 9.69
C VAL A 123 -2.15 -5.69 10.10
N LEU A 124 -1.84 -6.53 9.11
CA LEU A 124 -1.12 -7.80 9.30
C LEU A 124 0.38 -7.62 9.04
N ALA A 125 0.73 -6.95 7.94
CA ALA A 125 2.12 -6.76 7.52
C ALA A 125 2.28 -5.49 6.68
N GLN A 126 3.48 -4.90 6.68
CA GLN A 126 3.78 -3.73 5.86
C GLN A 126 5.29 -3.54 5.62
N GLY A 127 5.62 -2.60 4.74
CA GLY A 127 6.99 -2.13 4.52
C GLY A 127 7.91 -3.18 3.91
N GLN A 128 9.08 -3.38 4.52
CA GLN A 128 10.16 -4.21 3.96
C GLN A 128 9.79 -5.68 3.84
N LEU A 129 9.01 -6.22 4.76
CA LEU A 129 8.53 -7.61 4.70
C LEU A 129 7.78 -7.89 3.38
N CYS A 130 6.96 -6.96 2.93
CA CYS A 130 6.25 -7.08 1.65
C CYS A 130 7.20 -6.82 0.46
N THR A 131 8.05 -5.79 0.55
CA THR A 131 8.93 -5.37 -0.54
C THR A 131 9.91 -6.46 -0.94
N SER A 132 10.48 -7.21 0.03
CA SER A 132 11.44 -8.29 -0.23
C SER A 132 10.90 -9.39 -1.15
N CYS A 133 9.60 -9.71 -1.06
CA CYS A 133 8.96 -10.63 -1.99
C CYS A 133 8.58 -9.95 -3.31
N HIS A 134 8.03 -8.74 -3.26
CA HIS A 134 7.52 -8.05 -4.46
C HIS A 134 8.62 -7.64 -5.44
N VAL A 135 9.90 -7.54 -5.02
CA VAL A 135 11.04 -7.30 -5.91
C VAL A 135 11.16 -8.35 -7.01
N MET A 136 10.74 -9.60 -6.75
CA MET A 136 10.74 -10.67 -7.77
C MET A 136 9.77 -10.39 -8.93
N ALA A 137 8.78 -9.54 -8.73
CA ALA A 137 7.84 -9.09 -9.78
C ALA A 137 8.24 -7.73 -10.38
N ARG A 138 9.49 -7.26 -10.22
CA ARG A 138 9.98 -5.95 -10.68
C ARG A 138 9.72 -5.72 -12.17
N ALA A 139 9.90 -6.76 -13.01
CA ALA A 139 9.64 -6.68 -14.44
C ALA A 139 8.18 -6.36 -14.78
N ASN A 140 7.24 -6.70 -13.89
CA ASN A 140 5.81 -6.40 -13.99
C ASN A 140 5.38 -5.24 -13.07
N ASP A 141 6.29 -4.29 -12.83
CA ASP A 141 6.09 -3.15 -11.92
C ASP A 141 5.69 -3.62 -10.50
N TYR A 142 6.38 -4.65 -10.00
CA TYR A 142 6.19 -5.25 -8.65
C TYR A 142 4.82 -5.92 -8.42
N VAL A 143 4.01 -6.12 -9.45
CA VAL A 143 2.65 -6.66 -9.31
C VAL A 143 2.62 -8.14 -9.72
N PHE A 144 2.31 -9.02 -8.77
CA PHE A 144 2.04 -10.43 -9.04
C PHE A 144 0.61 -10.60 -9.57
N THR A 145 0.51 -11.00 -10.85
CA THR A 145 -0.75 -11.38 -11.49
C THR A 145 -0.54 -12.60 -12.37
N LYS A 146 -1.57 -13.45 -12.50
CA LYS A 146 -1.68 -14.42 -13.60
C LYS A 146 -2.65 -13.84 -14.63
N ARG A 147 -2.19 -13.71 -15.87
CA ARG A 147 -3.03 -13.36 -17.01
C ARG A 147 -3.78 -14.59 -17.53
#